data_06978f931f8da9558ee18738d9b8cfb3
#
_entry.id   06978f931f8da9558ee18738d9b8cfb3
#
_cell.length_a   1.000
_cell.length_b   1.000
_cell.length_c   1.000
_cell.angle_alpha   90.00
_cell.angle_beta   90.00
_cell.angle_gamma   90.00
#
_symmetry.space_group_name_H-M   'P 1'
#
loop_
_entity.id
_entity.type
_entity.pdbx_description
1 polymer ?
#
loop_
_entity_poly.entity_id
_entity_poly.type
_entity_poly.pdbx_seq_one_letter_code
_entity_poly.pdbx_strand_id
1 'polypeptide(L)'
;MPGRRGRGTCLASPGAKRDAATRHPSAGGRPGARARNHERAPELDIIISNASDKPIYDQIVSQMKALILTGELGEGQQLPSIRALAGDLRISVITTKRAYAELELQGFIETVPGKGSFVAGGNLELLREERLRHIEELLVQAVDEARGANVGIPELHDMLDLIAESDD
;
A
#
# COMPACT_ATOMS: atom_id res chain seq x y z
N MET A 1 -59.77 -36.42 -15.02
CA MET A 1 -60.77 -37.21 -14.25
C MET A 1 -60.01 -38.20 -13.37
N PRO A 2 -60.52 -38.50 -12.20
CA PRO A 2 -60.76 -37.68 -10.99
C PRO A 2 -60.06 -38.31 -9.78
N GLY A 3 -59.98 -37.66 -8.71
CA GLY A 3 -60.71 -37.81 -7.48
C GLY A 3 -59.86 -37.78 -6.26
N ARG A 4 -60.33 -37.06 -5.38
CA ARG A 4 -60.93 -37.11 -4.03
C ARG A 4 -59.90 -37.01 -2.90
N ARG A 5 -59.99 -35.93 -2.12
CA ARG A 5 -60.76 -35.61 -0.89
C ARG A 5 -60.45 -36.48 0.35
N GLY A 6 -60.17 -35.80 1.42
CA GLY A 6 -60.26 -36.21 2.80
C GLY A 6 -59.62 -35.17 3.67
N ARG A 7 -60.22 -34.33 4.23
CA ARG A 7 -61.08 -33.88 5.35
C ARG A 7 -60.85 -34.72 6.63
N GLY A 8 -60.64 -33.98 7.67
CA GLY A 8 -60.76 -34.40 9.06
C GLY A 8 -60.00 -33.42 9.94
N THR A 9 -60.57 -32.38 10.34
CA THR A 9 -61.46 -32.00 11.48
C THR A 9 -60.96 -32.46 12.83
N CYS A 10 -60.80 -31.41 13.65
CA CYS A 10 -61.29 -31.20 15.03
C CYS A 10 -60.39 -31.74 16.14
N LEU A 11 -60.23 -31.16 17.22
CA LEU A 11 -60.87 -30.33 18.21
C LEU A 11 -59.88 -30.02 19.33
N ALA A 12 -59.84 -28.88 19.79
CA ALA A 12 -60.34 -28.22 21.01
C ALA A 12 -59.33 -28.14 22.16
N SER A 13 -59.21 -26.91 22.57
CA SER A 13 -58.72 -26.38 23.86
C SER A 13 -59.46 -26.99 25.07
N PRO A 14 -59.20 -26.67 26.33
CA PRO A 14 -58.57 -25.48 26.93
C PRO A 14 -57.84 -25.75 28.27
N GLY A 15 -57.30 -24.66 28.88
CA GLY A 15 -57.02 -24.60 30.30
C GLY A 15 -55.73 -23.86 30.59
N ALA A 16 -55.75 -22.65 30.84
CA ALA A 16 -55.99 -21.72 31.93
C ALA A 16 -55.04 -21.83 33.13
N LYS A 17 -54.55 -20.63 33.41
CA LYS A 17 -54.14 -19.99 34.68
C LYS A 17 -52.66 -19.72 34.83
N ARG A 18 -52.31 -18.40 34.73
CA ARG A 18 -52.00 -17.45 35.85
C ARG A 18 -50.92 -18.00 36.78
N ASP A 19 -49.83 -17.32 36.93
CA ASP A 19 -49.58 -16.13 37.71
C ASP A 19 -48.13 -15.72 37.74
N ALA A 20 -47.96 -14.44 38.01
CA ALA A 20 -46.87 -13.81 38.73
C ALA A 20 -45.59 -13.41 37.95
N ALA A 21 -45.57 -12.21 37.54
CA ALA A 21 -44.70 -11.10 38.04
C ALA A 21 -43.36 -11.54 38.61
N THR A 22 -42.29 -11.19 37.90
CA THR A 22 -41.09 -10.65 38.58
C THR A 22 -40.18 -9.96 37.58
N ARG A 23 -40.15 -8.64 37.72
CA ARG A 23 -39.00 -7.75 37.62
C ARG A 23 -38.06 -7.84 36.42
N HIS A 24 -38.14 -6.82 35.59
CA HIS A 24 -37.01 -6.30 34.86
C HIS A 24 -35.80 -6.00 35.77
N PRO A 25 -34.60 -6.24 35.27
CA PRO A 25 -33.59 -5.20 35.32
C PRO A 25 -33.27 -4.73 33.91
N SER A 26 -33.51 -3.48 33.70
CA SER A 26 -32.89 -2.66 32.69
C SER A 26 -31.37 -2.84 32.76
N ALA A 27 -30.80 -3.56 31.81
CA ALA A 27 -29.38 -3.45 31.46
C ALA A 27 -29.32 -2.85 30.08
N GLY A 28 -29.12 -1.53 30.06
CA GLY A 28 -28.71 -0.81 28.87
C GLY A 28 -27.41 -1.38 28.35
N GLY A 29 -27.50 -2.33 27.44
CA GLY A 29 -26.41 -2.73 26.57
C GLY A 29 -26.17 -1.58 25.60
N ARG A 30 -25.17 -0.75 25.87
CA ARG A 30 -24.60 0.15 24.88
C ARG A 30 -24.24 -0.69 23.67
N PRO A 31 -24.70 -0.37 22.45
CA PRO A 31 -24.22 -1.03 21.26
C PRO A 31 -22.72 -0.82 21.19
N GLY A 32 -22.02 -1.93 21.16
CA GLY A 32 -20.57 -2.02 21.17
C GLY A 32 -19.94 -0.99 20.26
N ALA A 33 -18.96 -0.32 20.81
CA ALA A 33 -17.96 0.39 20.06
C ALA A 33 -17.54 -0.50 18.89
N ARG A 34 -17.90 -0.08 17.68
CA ARG A 34 -17.28 -0.58 16.48
C ARG A 34 -15.78 -0.41 16.71
N ALA A 35 -15.10 -1.50 16.97
CA ALA A 35 -13.66 -1.55 16.86
C ALA A 35 -13.34 -0.98 15.47
N ARG A 36 -12.92 0.27 15.46
CA ARG A 36 -12.21 0.82 14.31
C ARG A 36 -10.91 0.03 14.30
N ASN A 37 -10.88 -1.03 13.49
CA ASN A 37 -9.64 -1.56 12.98
C ASN A 37 -8.98 -0.37 12.26
N HIS A 38 -8.21 0.41 13.00
CA HIS A 38 -7.08 1.08 12.44
C HIS A 38 -6.10 -0.05 12.15
N GLU A 39 -6.21 -0.64 10.97
CA GLU A 39 -5.05 -1.27 10.37
C GLU A 39 -3.96 -0.20 10.46
N ARG A 40 -3.00 -0.46 11.33
CA ARG A 40 -1.81 0.37 11.41
C ARG A 40 -1.27 0.45 10.00
N ALA A 41 -1.23 1.66 9.45
CA ALA A 41 -0.50 1.89 8.23
C ALA A 41 0.90 1.29 8.42
N PRO A 42 1.46 0.62 7.41
CA PRO A 42 2.76 -0.03 7.53
C PRO A 42 3.78 1.00 8.05
N GLU A 43 4.56 0.62 9.04
CA GLU A 43 5.74 1.39 9.45
C GLU A 43 6.70 1.33 8.27
N LEU A 44 6.82 2.45 7.57
CA LEU A 44 7.76 2.59 6.46
C LEU A 44 9.14 2.87 7.03
N ASP A 45 10.07 1.97 6.79
CA ASP A 45 11.47 2.14 7.20
C ASP A 45 12.19 3.07 6.20
N ILE A 46 11.90 4.37 6.31
CA ILE A 46 12.50 5.41 5.46
C ILE A 46 13.55 6.15 6.27
N ILE A 47 14.78 6.12 5.80
CA ILE A 47 15.93 6.78 6.42
C ILE A 47 16.22 8.09 5.70
N ILE A 48 16.23 9.19 6.46
CA ILE A 48 16.56 10.52 5.93
C ILE A 48 17.97 10.88 6.34
N SER A 49 18.83 11.13 5.36
CA SER A 49 20.19 11.62 5.55
C SER A 49 20.31 13.10 5.22
N ASN A 50 20.74 13.90 6.21
CA ASN A 50 21.07 15.32 5.99
C ASN A 50 22.45 15.51 5.34
N ALA A 51 23.24 14.44 5.23
CA ALA A 51 24.56 14.46 4.59
C ALA A 51 24.46 14.17 3.08
N SER A 52 23.28 13.77 2.58
CA SER A 52 23.05 13.52 1.16
C SER A 52 22.84 14.84 0.41
N ASP A 53 23.41 14.95 -0.78
CA ASP A 53 23.16 16.07 -1.71
C ASP A 53 21.74 16.06 -2.29
N LYS A 54 21.02 14.94 -2.16
CA LYS A 54 19.64 14.82 -2.63
C LYS A 54 18.66 15.52 -1.69
N PRO A 55 17.74 16.33 -2.19
CA PRO A 55 16.66 16.94 -1.40
C PRO A 55 15.87 15.88 -0.61
N ILE A 56 15.42 16.21 0.59
CA ILE A 56 14.69 15.27 1.47
C ILE A 56 13.48 14.64 0.77
N TYR A 57 12.71 15.41 -0.01
CA TYR A 57 11.56 14.87 -0.73
C TYR A 57 11.97 13.78 -1.75
N ASP A 58 13.13 13.94 -2.39
CA ASP A 58 13.65 13.00 -3.38
C ASP A 58 14.17 11.71 -2.73
N GLN A 59 14.78 11.82 -1.53
CA GLN A 59 15.15 10.66 -0.73
C GLN A 59 13.92 9.82 -0.36
N ILE A 60 12.81 10.45 0.01
CA ILE A 60 11.54 9.76 0.29
C ILE A 60 11.01 9.09 -0.97
N VAL A 61 10.98 9.81 -2.09
CA VAL A 61 10.51 9.29 -3.38
C VAL A 61 11.31 8.07 -3.80
N SER A 62 12.64 8.14 -3.72
CA SER A 62 13.54 7.04 -4.12
C SER A 62 13.33 5.80 -3.26
N GLN A 63 13.23 5.94 -1.93
CA GLN A 63 13.02 4.81 -1.03
C GLN A 63 11.62 4.21 -1.15
N MET A 64 10.56 5.03 -1.25
CA MET A 64 9.21 4.51 -1.46
C MET A 64 9.09 3.76 -2.79
N LYS A 65 9.73 4.24 -3.86
CA LYS A 65 9.80 3.50 -5.13
C LYS A 65 10.50 2.17 -4.98
N ALA A 66 11.62 2.11 -4.25
CA ALA A 66 12.32 0.87 -3.99
C ALA A 66 11.41 -0.13 -3.28
N LEU A 67 10.72 0.28 -2.19
CA LEU A 67 9.78 -0.56 -1.44
C LEU A 67 8.61 -1.06 -2.30
N ILE A 68 8.12 -0.24 -3.22
CA ILE A 68 7.06 -0.64 -4.16
C ILE A 68 7.59 -1.63 -5.20
N LEU A 69 8.77 -1.39 -5.76
CA LEU A 69 9.37 -2.24 -6.79
C LEU A 69 9.86 -3.59 -6.24
N THR A 70 10.28 -3.64 -4.97
CA THR A 70 10.64 -4.90 -4.28
C THR A 70 9.41 -5.69 -3.83
N GLY A 71 8.22 -5.08 -3.86
CA GLY A 71 6.97 -5.69 -3.41
C GLY A 71 6.76 -5.63 -1.89
N GLU A 72 7.61 -4.94 -1.14
CA GLU A 72 7.41 -4.70 0.29
C GLU A 72 6.17 -3.82 0.53
N LEU A 73 5.92 -2.88 -0.38
CA LEU A 73 4.66 -2.17 -0.50
C LEU A 73 3.87 -2.76 -1.66
N GLY A 74 2.85 -3.55 -1.32
CA GLY A 74 2.02 -4.25 -2.31
C GLY A 74 1.05 -3.31 -3.03
N GLU A 75 0.61 -3.73 -4.21
CA GLU A 75 -0.43 -3.08 -5.01
C GLU A 75 -1.71 -2.86 -4.19
N GLY A 76 -2.32 -1.68 -4.29
CA GLY A 76 -3.52 -1.31 -3.55
C GLY A 76 -3.31 -1.11 -2.05
N GLN A 77 -2.09 -1.27 -1.54
CA GLN A 77 -1.79 -1.06 -0.13
C GLN A 77 -1.94 0.42 0.22
N GLN A 78 -2.62 0.69 1.33
CA GLN A 78 -2.79 2.04 1.82
C GLN A 78 -1.49 2.57 2.43
N LEU A 79 -1.08 3.74 2.00
CA LEU A 79 0.08 4.45 2.54
C LEU A 79 -0.28 5.27 3.77
N PRO A 80 0.69 5.59 4.65
CA PRO A 80 0.49 6.53 5.73
C PRO A 80 -0.03 7.87 5.20
N SER A 81 -0.81 8.59 6.00
CA SER A 81 -1.20 9.95 5.61
C SER A 81 0.05 10.85 5.56
N ILE A 82 0.01 11.88 4.71
CA ILE A 82 1.10 12.86 4.58
C ILE A 82 1.51 13.42 5.95
N ARG A 83 0.52 13.64 6.86
CA ARG A 83 0.81 14.15 8.20
C ARG A 83 1.43 13.09 9.10
N ALA A 84 1.00 11.85 9.00
CA ALA A 84 1.57 10.74 9.76
C ALA A 84 3.03 10.54 9.35
N LEU A 85 3.31 10.38 8.06
CA LEU A 85 4.68 10.20 7.57
C LEU A 85 5.59 11.39 7.91
N ALA A 86 5.08 12.63 7.80
CA ALA A 86 5.84 13.82 8.21
C ALA A 86 6.19 13.80 9.70
N GLY A 87 5.27 13.33 10.55
CA GLY A 87 5.50 13.15 11.98
C GLY A 87 6.52 12.06 12.29
N ASP A 88 6.40 10.92 11.67
CA ASP A 88 7.29 9.76 11.85
C ASP A 88 8.73 10.09 11.44
N LEU A 89 8.89 10.75 10.30
CA LEU A 89 10.19 11.19 9.78
C LEU A 89 10.70 12.50 10.40
N ARG A 90 9.90 13.18 11.21
CA ARG A 90 10.21 14.50 11.83
C ARG A 90 10.57 15.58 10.81
N ILE A 91 9.87 15.62 9.69
CA ILE A 91 10.09 16.57 8.60
C ILE A 91 8.85 17.45 8.35
N SER A 92 8.99 18.42 7.46
CA SER A 92 7.89 19.30 7.07
C SER A 92 6.79 18.53 6.31
N VAL A 93 5.52 18.80 6.67
CA VAL A 93 4.34 18.33 5.91
C VAL A 93 4.39 18.76 4.43
N ILE A 94 4.97 19.92 4.15
CA ILE A 94 5.14 20.43 2.78
C ILE A 94 6.10 19.54 1.99
N THR A 95 7.21 19.12 2.61
CA THR A 95 8.20 18.22 1.99
C THR A 95 7.58 16.86 1.69
N THR A 96 6.85 16.29 2.65
CA THR A 96 6.14 15.02 2.46
C THR A 96 5.05 15.13 1.39
N LYS A 97 4.30 16.23 1.37
CA LYS A 97 3.30 16.48 0.32
C LYS A 97 3.94 16.52 -1.07
N ARG A 98 5.11 17.14 -1.21
CA ARG A 98 5.86 17.17 -2.47
C ARG A 98 6.28 15.77 -2.90
N ALA A 99 6.78 14.95 -1.97
CA ALA A 99 7.16 13.57 -2.26
C ALA A 99 5.96 12.74 -2.76
N TYR A 100 4.79 12.86 -2.11
CA TYR A 100 3.57 12.19 -2.55
C TYR A 100 3.10 12.66 -3.93
N ALA A 101 3.13 13.97 -4.18
CA ALA A 101 2.77 14.51 -5.49
C ALA A 101 3.71 14.00 -6.60
N GLU A 102 4.99 13.86 -6.31
CA GLU A 102 5.98 13.33 -7.25
C GLU A 102 5.75 11.84 -7.53
N LEU A 103 5.46 11.04 -6.48
CA LEU A 103 5.12 9.62 -6.64
C LEU A 103 3.83 9.42 -7.43
N GLU A 104 2.83 10.28 -7.22
CA GLU A 104 1.56 10.26 -7.96
C GLU A 104 1.76 10.66 -9.43
N LEU A 105 2.55 11.72 -9.69
CA LEU A 105 2.90 12.13 -11.04
C LEU A 105 3.63 11.03 -11.82
N GLN A 106 4.46 10.26 -11.13
CA GLN A 106 5.20 9.15 -11.71
C GLN A 106 4.42 7.82 -11.73
N GLY A 107 3.16 7.81 -11.28
CA GLY A 107 2.26 6.67 -11.34
C GLY A 107 2.54 5.56 -10.33
N PHE A 108 3.38 5.79 -9.31
CA PHE A 108 3.65 4.80 -8.25
C PHE A 108 2.55 4.74 -7.20
N ILE A 109 1.84 5.83 -6.99
CA ILE A 109 0.72 5.90 -6.04
C ILE A 109 -0.48 6.59 -6.68
N GLU A 110 -1.66 6.35 -6.11
CA GLU A 110 -2.88 7.07 -6.44
C GLU A 110 -3.50 7.65 -5.17
N THR A 111 -4.03 8.85 -5.25
CA THR A 111 -4.71 9.50 -4.13
C THR A 111 -6.21 9.49 -4.35
N VAL A 112 -6.93 8.80 -3.47
CA VAL A 112 -8.40 8.75 -3.49
C VAL A 112 -8.95 9.76 -2.49
N PRO A 113 -9.69 10.79 -2.93
CA PRO A 113 -10.25 11.81 -2.04
C PRO A 113 -11.06 11.19 -0.88
N GLY A 114 -10.73 11.58 0.35
CA GLY A 114 -11.40 11.10 1.56
C GLY A 114 -11.00 9.69 2.02
N LYS A 115 -10.23 8.94 1.24
CA LYS A 115 -9.76 7.59 1.60
C LYS A 115 -8.26 7.52 1.89
N GLY A 116 -7.45 8.37 1.25
CA GLY A 116 -6.01 8.39 1.42
C GLY A 116 -5.25 8.09 0.13
N SER A 117 -3.95 7.83 0.26
CA SER A 117 -3.08 7.45 -0.85
C SER A 117 -2.80 5.95 -0.79
N PHE A 118 -2.72 5.32 -1.95
CA PHE A 118 -2.55 3.89 -2.12
C PHE A 118 -1.46 3.62 -3.14
N VAL A 119 -0.78 2.50 -3.03
CA VAL A 119 0.12 2.03 -4.08
C VAL A 119 -0.69 1.78 -5.35
N ALA A 120 -0.28 2.35 -6.47
CA ALA A 120 -1.01 2.23 -7.73
C ALA A 120 -1.04 0.78 -8.21
N GLY A 121 -2.24 0.33 -8.63
CA GLY A 121 -2.44 -0.99 -9.18
C GLY A 121 -2.28 -1.03 -10.70
N GLY A 122 -1.75 -2.14 -11.21
CA GLY A 122 -1.77 -2.44 -12.65
C GLY A 122 -0.76 -1.72 -13.53
N ASN A 123 -0.01 -0.75 -13.01
CA ASN A 123 0.97 0.01 -13.81
C ASN A 123 2.44 -0.24 -13.38
N LEU A 124 2.64 -0.94 -12.27
CA LEU A 124 3.99 -1.16 -11.72
C LEU A 124 4.85 -2.06 -12.62
N GLU A 125 4.25 -3.07 -13.23
CA GLU A 125 4.94 -3.92 -14.21
C GLU A 125 5.39 -3.12 -15.43
N LEU A 126 4.53 -2.27 -15.98
CA LEU A 126 4.88 -1.40 -17.11
C LEU A 126 5.97 -0.40 -16.73
N LEU A 127 5.88 0.22 -15.55
CA LEU A 127 6.91 1.13 -15.05
C LEU A 127 8.24 0.42 -14.82
N ARG A 128 8.21 -0.82 -14.34
CA ARG A 128 9.39 -1.67 -14.19
C ARG A 128 9.99 -2.02 -15.56
N GLU A 129 9.18 -2.42 -16.51
CA GLU A 129 9.63 -2.73 -17.88
C GLU A 129 10.24 -1.50 -18.56
N GLU A 130 9.63 -0.31 -18.44
CA GLU A 130 10.20 0.93 -18.95
C GLU A 130 11.56 1.26 -18.32
N ARG A 131 11.67 1.05 -16.99
CA ARG A 131 12.95 1.24 -16.29
C ARG A 131 14.01 0.25 -16.72
N LEU A 132 13.67 -1.02 -16.87
CA LEU A 132 14.60 -2.04 -17.38
C LEU A 132 15.05 -1.71 -18.79
N ARG A 133 14.15 -1.29 -19.67
CA ARG A 133 14.49 -0.86 -21.02
C ARG A 133 15.45 0.33 -21.02
N HIS A 134 15.21 1.31 -20.17
CA HIS A 134 16.12 2.46 -20.03
C HIS A 134 17.51 2.05 -19.51
N ILE A 135 17.57 1.11 -18.55
CA ILE A 135 18.84 0.55 -18.07
C ILE A 135 19.57 -0.18 -19.21
N GLU A 136 18.85 -0.98 -20.02
CA GLU A 136 19.43 -1.64 -21.20
C GLU A 136 20.02 -0.63 -22.18
N GLU A 137 19.32 0.46 -22.49
CA GLU A 137 19.82 1.53 -23.35
C GLU A 137 21.13 2.15 -22.83
N LEU A 138 21.20 2.42 -21.51
CA LEU A 138 22.41 2.94 -20.87
C LEU A 138 23.56 1.94 -20.91
N LEU A 139 23.29 0.65 -20.72
CA LEU A 139 24.30 -0.41 -20.81
C LEU A 139 24.80 -0.59 -22.24
N VAL A 140 23.92 -0.50 -23.23
CA VAL A 140 24.32 -0.52 -24.65
C VAL A 140 25.26 0.64 -24.97
N GLN A 141 24.91 1.85 -24.51
CA GLN A 141 25.79 3.03 -24.69
C GLN A 141 27.14 2.83 -24.00
N ALA A 142 27.13 2.33 -22.76
CA ALA A 142 28.38 2.04 -22.04
C ALA A 142 29.27 1.04 -22.76
N VAL A 143 28.68 -0.03 -23.33
CA VAL A 143 29.42 -1.03 -24.13
C VAL A 143 29.99 -0.42 -25.41
N ASP A 144 29.25 0.44 -26.09
CA ASP A 144 29.70 1.09 -27.33
C ASP A 144 30.85 2.08 -27.03
N GLU A 145 30.75 2.86 -25.98
CA GLU A 145 31.85 3.73 -25.52
C GLU A 145 33.10 2.95 -25.11
N ALA A 146 32.92 1.84 -24.36
CA ALA A 146 34.02 0.95 -23.98
C ALA A 146 34.77 0.38 -25.21
N ARG A 147 34.04 -0.01 -26.23
CA ARG A 147 34.64 -0.46 -27.53
C ARG A 147 35.43 0.65 -28.19
N GLY A 148 34.91 1.88 -28.21
CA GLY A 148 35.60 3.05 -28.72
C GLY A 148 36.88 3.38 -27.99
N ALA A 149 36.91 3.14 -26.70
CA ALA A 149 38.06 3.33 -25.80
C ALA A 149 39.00 2.12 -25.72
N ASN A 150 38.71 1.02 -26.47
CA ASN A 150 39.43 -0.26 -26.42
C ASN A 150 39.44 -0.90 -25.01
N VAL A 151 38.37 -0.70 -24.22
CA VAL A 151 38.11 -1.33 -22.93
C VAL A 151 37.42 -2.67 -23.16
N GLY A 152 37.94 -3.73 -22.56
CA GLY A 152 37.38 -5.08 -22.67
C GLY A 152 36.12 -5.26 -21.79
N ILE A 153 35.27 -6.22 -22.18
CA ILE A 153 34.07 -6.56 -21.38
C ILE A 153 34.41 -6.93 -19.93
N PRO A 154 35.47 -7.71 -19.63
CA PRO A 154 35.84 -7.95 -18.21
C PRO A 154 36.15 -6.69 -17.43
N GLU A 155 36.88 -5.77 -18.02
CA GLU A 155 37.24 -4.49 -17.41
C GLU A 155 36.01 -3.60 -17.19
N LEU A 156 35.03 -3.65 -18.11
CA LEU A 156 33.75 -2.96 -17.95
C LEU A 156 32.93 -3.55 -16.78
N HIS A 157 32.97 -4.86 -16.56
CA HIS A 157 32.36 -5.49 -15.40
C HIS A 157 33.03 -5.04 -14.08
N ASP A 158 34.36 -5.03 -14.04
CA ASP A 158 35.09 -4.55 -12.87
C ASP A 158 34.73 -3.08 -12.53
N MET A 159 34.55 -2.23 -13.55
CA MET A 159 34.08 -0.86 -13.38
C MET A 159 32.67 -0.78 -12.82
N LEU A 160 31.74 -1.63 -13.29
CA LEU A 160 30.37 -1.69 -12.78
C LEU A 160 30.33 -2.15 -11.32
N ASP A 161 31.13 -3.15 -10.95
CA ASP A 161 31.21 -3.65 -9.58
C ASP A 161 31.74 -2.55 -8.64
N LEU A 162 32.78 -1.82 -9.03
CA LEU A 162 33.30 -0.69 -8.28
C LEU A 162 32.29 0.44 -8.07
N ILE A 163 31.49 0.73 -9.10
CA ILE A 163 30.43 1.76 -9.00
C ILE A 163 29.33 1.30 -8.04
N ALA A 164 28.92 0.01 -8.14
CA ALA A 164 27.89 -0.55 -7.28
C ALA A 164 28.31 -0.57 -5.80
N GLU A 165 29.59 -0.89 -5.51
CA GLU A 165 30.12 -0.88 -4.15
C GLU A 165 30.31 0.52 -3.56
N SER A 166 30.46 1.55 -4.41
CA SER A 166 30.69 2.93 -3.95
C SER A 166 29.41 3.67 -3.51
N ASP A 167 28.25 3.13 -3.83
CA ASP A 167 26.93 3.73 -3.52
C ASP A 167 26.32 3.20 -2.19
N ASP A 168 26.97 2.26 -1.49
CA ASP A 168 26.58 1.69 -0.20
C ASP A 168 27.30 2.39 0.95
#